data_5f8ab3fbdf99ff5ced2d326c51c5fb3b
#
_entry.id   5f8ab3fbdf99ff5ced2d326c51c5fb3b
#
_cell.length_a   1.000
_cell.length_b   1.000
_cell.length_c   1.000
_cell.angle_alpha   90.00
_cell.angle_beta   90.00
_cell.angle_gamma   90.00
#
_symmetry.space_group_name_H-M   'P 1'
#
loop_
_entity.id
_entity.type
_entity.pdbx_description
1 polymer ?
#
loop_
_entity_poly.entity_id
_entity_poly.type
_entity_poly.pdbx_seq_one_letter_code
_entity_poly.pdbx_strand_id
1 'polypeptide(L)'
;LTKAVLPHMLERGRGHIAVTSSVAGKVGVRLRTGYCAAKHAVMGFFDALRAEVEDEGIQVSTIVPGFVATAVAENSLAADGSAFGQADEDNAGGMDSDKAAAVIISGLSRGKREIPVGEGREMMALWLKRLSPELVFRMTKNRK
;
A
#
# COMPACT_ATOMS: atom_id res chain seq x y z
N LEU A 1 5.43 9.97 -13.00
CA LEU A 1 6.03 8.75 -13.58
C LEU A 1 5.01 7.99 -14.44
N THR A 2 3.80 7.60 -13.92
CA THR A 2 2.78 6.84 -14.66
C THR A 2 2.44 7.47 -16.01
N LYS A 3 2.13 8.78 -16.04
CA LYS A 3 1.84 9.52 -17.29
C LYS A 3 2.97 9.47 -18.33
N ALA A 4 4.22 9.32 -17.88
CA ALA A 4 5.37 9.28 -18.79
C ALA A 4 5.56 7.89 -19.42
N VAL A 5 5.22 6.82 -18.71
CA VAL A 5 5.46 5.44 -19.19
C VAL A 5 4.23 4.82 -19.87
N LEU A 6 3.02 5.24 -19.48
CA LEU A 6 1.78 4.66 -19.97
C LEU A 6 1.61 4.75 -21.50
N PRO A 7 1.88 5.90 -22.18
CA PRO A 7 1.77 5.98 -23.64
C PRO A 7 2.61 4.92 -24.37
N HIS A 8 3.84 4.69 -23.90
CA HIS A 8 4.73 3.67 -24.49
C HIS A 8 4.25 2.22 -24.24
N MET A 9 3.55 2.00 -23.10
CA MET A 9 2.95 0.69 -22.84
C MET A 9 1.73 0.46 -23.73
N LEU A 10 0.87 1.47 -23.90
CA LEU A 10 -0.30 1.42 -24.79
C LEU A 10 0.09 1.19 -26.23
N GLU A 11 1.11 1.92 -26.76
CA GLU A 11 1.61 1.76 -28.11
C GLU A 11 2.06 0.34 -28.43
N ARG A 12 2.69 -0.35 -27.48
CA ARG A 12 3.16 -1.73 -27.66
C ARG A 12 2.14 -2.79 -27.22
N GLY A 13 0.97 -2.41 -26.70
CA GLY A 13 -0.10 -3.31 -26.25
C GLY A 13 0.28 -4.20 -25.07
N ARG A 14 1.29 -3.81 -24.27
CA ARG A 14 1.74 -4.58 -23.11
C ARG A 14 2.48 -3.73 -22.10
N GLY A 15 2.25 -3.99 -20.83
CA GLY A 15 2.95 -3.35 -19.73
C GLY A 15 2.45 -3.82 -18.38
N HIS A 16 3.21 -3.55 -17.33
CA HIS A 16 2.80 -3.79 -15.97
C HIS A 16 3.19 -2.62 -15.08
N ILE A 17 2.22 -1.96 -14.50
CA ILE A 17 2.39 -0.86 -13.54
C ILE A 17 2.12 -1.43 -12.15
N ALA A 18 3.12 -1.38 -11.29
CA ALA A 18 2.97 -1.76 -9.88
C ALA A 18 3.17 -0.53 -8.99
N VAL A 19 2.25 -0.31 -8.05
CA VAL A 19 2.32 0.82 -7.12
C VAL A 19 2.24 0.33 -5.67
N THR A 20 3.07 0.90 -4.81
CA THR A 20 3.04 0.61 -3.38
C THR A 20 2.16 1.62 -2.64
N SER A 21 1.01 1.15 -2.15
CA SER A 21 0.15 1.87 -1.22
C SER A 21 0.45 1.45 0.24
N SER A 22 -0.55 1.07 1.01
CA SER A 22 -0.45 0.62 2.40
C SER A 22 -1.80 0.07 2.85
N VAL A 23 -1.84 -0.68 3.94
CA VAL A 23 -3.07 -0.92 4.72
C VAL A 23 -3.76 0.41 5.08
N ALA A 24 -2.98 1.47 5.36
CA ALA A 24 -3.49 2.82 5.59
C ALA A 24 -4.15 3.47 4.35
N GLY A 25 -4.01 2.88 3.17
CA GLY A 25 -4.78 3.24 1.97
C GLY A 25 -6.17 2.63 1.91
N LYS A 26 -6.53 1.80 2.88
CA LYS A 26 -7.84 1.15 3.02
C LYS A 26 -8.47 1.35 4.39
N VAL A 27 -7.65 1.57 5.41
CA VAL A 27 -8.08 1.72 6.81
C VAL A 27 -7.52 3.02 7.35
N GLY A 28 -8.36 3.84 8.02
CA GLY A 28 -7.90 5.04 8.71
C GLY A 28 -7.06 4.68 9.93
N VAL A 29 -5.93 5.36 10.11
CA VAL A 29 -5.02 5.17 11.25
C VAL A 29 -4.95 6.47 12.03
N ARG A 30 -5.11 6.39 13.36
CA ARG A 30 -5.06 7.55 14.26
C ARG A 30 -3.73 8.29 14.09
N LEU A 31 -3.75 9.62 14.13
CA LEU A 31 -2.60 10.52 13.99
C LEU A 31 -1.87 10.45 12.62
N ARG A 32 -2.47 9.78 11.62
CA ARG A 32 -1.89 9.64 10.27
C ARG A 32 -2.86 10.10 9.16
N THR A 33 -3.65 11.16 9.42
CA THR A 33 -4.70 11.63 8.49
C THR A 33 -4.16 11.95 7.10
N GLY A 34 -3.09 12.74 6.99
CA GLY A 34 -2.46 13.09 5.71
C GLY A 34 -1.90 11.86 4.99
N TYR A 35 -1.23 10.97 5.70
CA TYR A 35 -0.71 9.71 5.17
C TYR A 35 -1.86 8.82 4.65
N CYS A 36 -2.91 8.63 5.45
CA CYS A 36 -4.08 7.85 5.03
C CYS A 36 -4.74 8.46 3.78
N ALA A 37 -4.92 9.78 3.74
CA ALA A 37 -5.49 10.47 2.59
C ALA A 37 -4.66 10.22 1.32
N ALA A 38 -3.34 10.40 1.40
CA ALA A 38 -2.42 10.14 0.29
C ALA A 38 -2.49 8.68 -0.20
N LYS A 39 -2.48 7.72 0.74
CA LYS A 39 -2.52 6.29 0.38
C LYS A 39 -3.89 5.83 -0.14
N HIS A 40 -5.01 6.41 0.33
CA HIS A 40 -6.34 6.21 -0.27
C HIS A 40 -6.41 6.79 -1.69
N ALA A 41 -5.84 7.97 -1.91
CA ALA A 41 -5.78 8.56 -3.25
C ALA A 41 -5.01 7.67 -4.23
N VAL A 42 -3.89 7.09 -3.81
CA VAL A 42 -3.14 6.10 -4.60
C VAL A 42 -4.02 4.89 -4.93
N MET A 43 -4.76 4.33 -3.96
CA MET A 43 -5.65 3.19 -4.24
C MET A 43 -6.70 3.56 -5.29
N GLY A 44 -7.45 4.65 -5.07
CA GLY A 44 -8.52 5.08 -5.99
C GLY A 44 -8.01 5.38 -7.39
N PHE A 45 -6.86 6.08 -7.51
CA PHE A 45 -6.26 6.39 -8.80
C PHE A 45 -5.89 5.13 -9.59
N PHE A 46 -5.20 4.18 -8.97
CA PHE A 46 -4.76 2.98 -9.67
C PHE A 46 -5.86 1.94 -9.87
N ASP A 47 -6.92 1.96 -9.07
CA ASP A 47 -8.12 1.14 -9.32
C ASP A 47 -8.88 1.66 -10.55
N ALA A 48 -9.02 2.98 -10.70
CA ALA A 48 -9.62 3.59 -11.89
C ALA A 48 -8.73 3.34 -13.13
N LEU A 49 -7.43 3.60 -13.04
CA LEU A 49 -6.49 3.36 -14.14
C LEU A 49 -6.54 1.90 -14.62
N ARG A 50 -6.64 0.94 -13.71
CA ARG A 50 -6.76 -0.48 -14.06
C ARG A 50 -7.98 -0.72 -14.95
N ALA A 51 -9.13 -0.19 -14.58
CA ALA A 51 -10.36 -0.32 -15.35
C ALA A 51 -10.25 0.33 -16.74
N GLU A 52 -9.46 1.40 -16.86
CA GLU A 52 -9.27 2.11 -18.14
C GLU A 52 -8.34 1.38 -19.12
N VAL A 53 -7.36 0.61 -18.62
CA VAL A 53 -6.26 0.10 -19.46
C VAL A 53 -6.14 -1.43 -19.52
N GLU A 54 -6.99 -2.17 -18.81
CA GLU A 54 -6.90 -3.64 -18.73
C GLU A 54 -7.11 -4.27 -20.13
N ASP A 55 -8.07 -3.76 -20.89
CA ASP A 55 -8.39 -4.26 -22.24
C ASP A 55 -7.29 -3.90 -23.27
N GLU A 56 -6.43 -2.95 -22.94
CA GLU A 56 -5.28 -2.55 -23.75
C GLU A 56 -4.01 -3.41 -23.49
N GLY A 57 -4.15 -4.48 -22.71
CA GLY A 57 -3.05 -5.38 -22.36
C GLY A 57 -2.10 -4.83 -21.30
N ILE A 58 -2.52 -3.80 -20.55
CA ILE A 58 -1.73 -3.21 -19.46
C ILE A 58 -2.21 -3.73 -18.11
N GLN A 59 -1.33 -4.38 -17.38
CA GLN A 59 -1.61 -4.83 -16.02
C GLN A 59 -1.35 -3.70 -15.01
N VAL A 60 -2.22 -3.59 -14.00
CA VAL A 60 -2.03 -2.66 -12.88
C VAL A 60 -2.19 -3.42 -11.56
N SER A 61 -1.12 -3.43 -10.76
CA SER A 61 -1.09 -4.06 -9.44
C SER A 61 -0.91 -3.04 -8.34
N THR A 62 -1.72 -3.13 -7.30
CA THR A 62 -1.55 -2.34 -6.07
C THR A 62 -0.96 -3.23 -4.97
N ILE A 63 0.20 -2.85 -4.44
CA ILE A 63 0.86 -3.52 -3.32
C ILE A 63 0.37 -2.85 -2.03
N VAL A 64 -0.11 -3.64 -1.08
CA VAL A 64 -0.74 -3.15 0.15
C VAL A 64 0.03 -3.68 1.37
N PRO A 65 1.18 -3.05 1.73
CA PRO A 65 1.93 -3.45 2.90
C PRO A 65 1.21 -3.08 4.21
N GLY A 66 1.30 -3.99 5.18
CA GLY A 66 1.16 -3.68 6.59
C GLY A 66 2.49 -3.18 7.17
N PHE A 67 2.89 -3.72 8.32
CA PHE A 67 4.21 -3.42 8.90
C PHE A 67 5.28 -4.32 8.29
N VAL A 68 6.35 -3.70 7.83
CA VAL A 68 7.54 -4.38 7.28
C VAL A 68 8.76 -3.81 7.97
N ALA A 69 9.66 -4.69 8.42
CA ALA A 69 10.89 -4.33 9.11
C ALA A 69 11.85 -3.63 8.15
N THR A 70 11.80 -2.29 8.15
CA THR A 70 12.62 -1.41 7.32
C THR A 70 12.92 -0.11 8.06
N ALA A 71 13.96 0.61 7.65
CA ALA A 71 14.30 1.94 8.16
C ALA A 71 13.37 3.07 7.66
N VAL A 72 12.18 2.76 7.13
CA VAL A 72 11.28 3.76 6.54
C VAL A 72 10.82 4.81 7.55
N ALA A 73 10.62 4.44 8.82
CA ALA A 73 10.22 5.39 9.85
C ALA A 73 11.37 6.32 10.24
N GLU A 74 12.56 5.77 10.42
CA GLU A 74 13.78 6.54 10.74
C GLU A 74 14.10 7.56 9.65
N ASN A 75 13.91 7.18 8.39
CA ASN A 75 14.15 8.02 7.20
C ASN A 75 12.97 8.92 6.83
N SER A 76 11.87 8.92 7.60
CA SER A 76 10.74 9.80 7.35
C SER A 76 11.07 11.25 7.77
N LEU A 77 10.27 12.19 7.22
CA LEU A 77 10.42 13.60 7.58
C LEU A 77 9.44 13.96 8.70
N ALA A 78 9.91 14.74 9.66
CA ALA A 78 9.09 15.42 10.64
C ALA A 78 8.34 16.60 9.99
N ALA A 79 7.39 17.21 10.71
CA ALA A 79 6.56 18.29 10.20
C ALA A 79 7.35 19.55 9.79
N ASP A 80 8.52 19.75 10.35
CA ASP A 80 9.46 20.84 10.04
C ASP A 80 10.45 20.51 8.91
N GLY A 81 10.34 19.31 8.32
CA GLY A 81 11.22 18.83 7.25
C GLY A 81 12.53 18.20 7.72
N SER A 82 12.79 18.15 9.03
CA SER A 82 13.93 17.41 9.59
C SER A 82 13.72 15.90 9.51
N ALA A 83 14.78 15.10 9.64
CA ALA A 83 14.64 13.65 9.75
C ALA A 83 13.91 13.29 11.05
N PHE A 84 12.92 12.41 10.99
CA PHE A 84 12.19 11.95 12.16
C PHE A 84 13.10 11.20 13.14
N GLY A 85 14.05 10.39 12.61
CA GLY A 85 15.15 9.80 13.36
C GLY A 85 14.77 8.78 14.44
N GLN A 86 13.50 8.38 14.51
CA GLN A 86 12.99 7.42 15.49
C GLN A 86 12.52 6.16 14.81
N ALA A 87 12.94 5.00 15.33
CA ALA A 87 12.42 3.72 14.94
C ALA A 87 10.93 3.63 15.34
N ASP A 88 10.10 3.09 14.47
CA ASP A 88 8.70 2.75 14.77
C ASP A 88 8.68 1.28 15.23
N GLU A 89 8.28 1.05 16.49
CA GLU A 89 8.21 -0.29 17.08
C GLU A 89 7.31 -1.24 16.27
N ASP A 90 6.22 -0.72 15.70
CA ASP A 90 5.33 -1.48 14.83
C ASP A 90 6.07 -1.98 13.57
N ASN A 91 6.92 -1.14 12.97
CA ASN A 91 7.74 -1.54 11.82
C ASN A 91 8.84 -2.53 12.22
N ALA A 92 9.49 -2.33 13.36
CA ALA A 92 10.52 -3.25 13.85
C ALA A 92 9.99 -4.66 14.11
N GLY A 93 8.74 -4.78 14.56
CA GLY A 93 8.03 -6.06 14.75
C GLY A 93 7.30 -6.56 13.49
N GLY A 94 7.45 -5.89 12.36
CA GLY A 94 6.76 -6.23 11.11
C GLY A 94 7.36 -7.43 10.38
N MET A 95 6.77 -7.76 9.22
CA MET A 95 7.27 -8.80 8.33
C MET A 95 8.71 -8.50 7.91
N ASP A 96 9.55 -9.50 7.84
CA ASP A 96 10.91 -9.40 7.29
C ASP A 96 10.90 -8.85 5.85
N SER A 97 11.86 -7.99 5.52
CA SER A 97 11.89 -7.29 4.22
C SER A 97 12.10 -8.22 3.03
N ASP A 98 12.92 -9.27 3.17
CA ASP A 98 13.16 -10.23 2.08
C ASP A 98 11.93 -11.10 1.85
N LYS A 99 11.26 -11.49 2.93
CA LYS A 99 9.98 -12.20 2.86
C LYS A 99 8.89 -11.33 2.22
N ALA A 100 8.82 -10.06 2.57
CA ALA A 100 7.91 -9.11 1.94
C ALA A 100 8.19 -8.96 0.43
N ALA A 101 9.46 -8.82 0.05
CA ALA A 101 9.87 -8.78 -1.35
C ALA A 101 9.48 -10.05 -2.12
N ALA A 102 9.68 -11.23 -1.52
CA ALA A 102 9.28 -12.51 -2.13
C ALA A 102 7.76 -12.60 -2.37
N VAL A 103 6.94 -12.14 -1.40
CA VAL A 103 5.48 -12.06 -1.55
C VAL A 103 5.09 -11.12 -2.70
N ILE A 104 5.73 -9.95 -2.78
CA ILE A 104 5.48 -8.96 -3.84
C ILE A 104 5.82 -9.55 -5.21
N ILE A 105 7.04 -10.07 -5.39
CA ILE A 105 7.50 -10.65 -6.65
C ILE A 105 6.58 -11.79 -7.10
N SER A 106 6.23 -12.68 -6.17
CA SER A 106 5.30 -13.79 -6.44
C SER A 106 3.89 -13.29 -6.81
N GLY A 107 3.43 -12.20 -6.23
CA GLY A 107 2.15 -11.57 -6.57
C GLY A 107 2.18 -10.96 -7.98
N LEU A 108 3.22 -10.21 -8.29
CA LEU A 108 3.43 -9.56 -9.58
C LEU A 108 3.56 -10.59 -10.71
N SER A 109 4.36 -11.64 -10.53
CA SER A 109 4.55 -12.70 -11.53
C SER A 109 3.27 -13.46 -11.86
N ARG A 110 2.31 -13.49 -10.93
CA ARG A 110 0.99 -14.09 -11.12
C ARG A 110 -0.08 -13.10 -11.60
N GLY A 111 0.29 -11.88 -11.92
CA GLY A 111 -0.64 -10.84 -12.37
C GLY A 111 -1.71 -10.46 -11.34
N LYS A 112 -1.42 -10.58 -10.04
CA LYS A 112 -2.39 -10.21 -9.00
C LYS A 112 -2.67 -8.71 -9.05
N ARG A 113 -3.94 -8.35 -9.11
CA ARG A 113 -4.41 -6.95 -9.11
C ARG A 113 -4.14 -6.23 -7.78
N GLU A 114 -4.22 -6.96 -6.68
CA GLU A 114 -3.91 -6.49 -5.33
C GLU A 114 -3.04 -7.51 -4.60
N ILE A 115 -1.98 -7.02 -3.96
CA ILE A 115 -0.97 -7.83 -3.28
C ILE A 115 -0.87 -7.36 -1.82
N PRO A 116 -1.65 -7.95 -0.90
CA PRO A 116 -1.48 -7.72 0.53
C PRO A 116 -0.13 -8.30 1.00
N VAL A 117 0.62 -7.51 1.79
CA VAL A 117 1.96 -7.88 2.27
C VAL A 117 2.04 -7.61 3.76
N GLY A 118 2.06 -8.63 4.58
CA GLY A 118 2.11 -8.53 6.04
C GLY A 118 1.58 -9.78 6.73
N GLU A 119 1.83 -9.89 8.02
CA GLU A 119 1.45 -11.03 8.85
C GLU A 119 0.72 -10.59 10.13
N GLY A 120 0.66 -9.30 10.41
CA GLY A 120 0.13 -8.72 11.63
C GLY A 120 -1.40 -8.57 11.65
N ARG A 121 -1.87 -8.09 12.80
CA ARG A 121 -3.31 -7.85 13.03
C ARG A 121 -3.89 -6.79 12.09
N GLU A 122 -3.05 -5.90 11.57
CA GLU A 122 -3.43 -4.88 10.58
C GLU A 122 -3.93 -5.49 9.28
N MET A 123 -3.46 -6.68 8.90
CA MET A 123 -3.94 -7.39 7.72
C MET A 123 -5.38 -7.88 7.90
N MET A 124 -5.77 -8.24 9.13
CA MET A 124 -7.15 -8.60 9.46
C MET A 124 -8.09 -7.41 9.30
N ALA A 125 -7.61 -6.19 9.56
CA ALA A 125 -8.40 -4.97 9.43
C ALA A 125 -8.87 -4.73 7.98
N LEU A 126 -8.15 -5.21 6.96
CA LEU A 126 -8.56 -5.14 5.55
C LEU A 126 -9.87 -5.90 5.30
N TRP A 127 -9.98 -7.10 5.83
CA TRP A 127 -11.17 -7.94 5.70
C TRP A 127 -12.30 -7.44 6.60
N LEU A 128 -11.95 -7.12 7.83
CA LEU A 128 -12.91 -6.68 8.84
C LEU A 128 -13.62 -5.39 8.43
N LYS A 129 -12.89 -4.41 7.85
CA LYS A 129 -13.49 -3.17 7.35
C LYS A 129 -14.52 -3.42 6.26
N ARG A 130 -14.35 -4.45 5.46
CA ARG A 130 -15.29 -4.80 4.38
C ARG A 130 -16.58 -5.40 4.95
N LEU A 131 -16.49 -6.12 6.06
CA LEU A 131 -17.63 -6.82 6.70
C LEU A 131 -18.30 -5.94 7.77
N SER A 132 -17.52 -5.21 8.55
CA SER A 132 -17.99 -4.37 9.64
C SER A 132 -17.09 -3.14 9.82
N PRO A 133 -17.34 -2.04 9.07
CA PRO A 133 -16.56 -0.80 9.22
C PRO A 133 -16.57 -0.26 10.65
N GLU A 134 -17.70 -0.37 11.34
CA GLU A 134 -17.88 0.11 12.72
C GLU A 134 -16.92 -0.55 13.71
N LEU A 135 -16.68 -1.85 13.55
CA LEU A 135 -15.74 -2.55 14.41
C LEU A 135 -14.29 -2.06 14.20
N VAL A 136 -13.92 -1.81 12.94
CA VAL A 136 -12.60 -1.26 12.64
C VAL A 136 -12.44 0.15 13.21
N PHE A 137 -13.48 1.01 13.12
CA PHE A 137 -13.44 2.35 13.71
C PHE A 137 -13.23 2.31 15.22
N ARG A 138 -13.86 1.38 15.93
CA ARG A 138 -13.62 1.16 17.37
C ARG A 138 -12.20 0.69 17.67
N MET A 139 -11.67 -0.22 16.86
CA MET A 139 -10.30 -0.74 17.01
C MET A 139 -9.25 0.36 16.78
N THR A 140 -9.41 1.15 15.72
CA THR A 140 -8.45 2.21 15.37
C THR A 140 -8.50 3.40 16.32
N LYS A 141 -9.68 3.70 16.92
CA LYS A 141 -9.85 4.75 17.94
C LYS A 141 -9.02 4.46 19.20
N ASN A 142 -8.97 3.20 19.62
CA ASN A 142 -8.34 2.79 20.87
C ASN A 142 -6.83 2.49 20.74
N ARG A 143 -6.28 2.61 19.54
CA ARG A 143 -4.83 2.43 19.32
C ARG A 143 -4.09 3.64 19.91
N LYS A 144 -3.23 3.38 20.91
CA LYS A 144 -2.34 4.39 21.50
C LYS A 144 -1.19 4.69 20.57
#